data_557d98d3bcb31a4e43d4a28abe21bfb3
#
_entry.id   557d98d3bcb31a4e43d4a28abe21bfb3
#
_cell.length_a   1.000
_cell.length_b   1.000
_cell.length_c   1.000
_cell.angle_alpha   90.00
_cell.angle_beta   90.00
_cell.angle_gamma   90.00
#
_symmetry.space_group_name_H-M   'P 1'
#
loop_
_entity.id
_entity.type
_entity.pdbx_description
1 polymer ?
#
loop_
_entity_poly.entity_id
_entity_poly.type
_entity_poly.pdbx_seq_one_letter_code
_entity_poly.pdbx_strand_id
1 'polypeptide(L)'
;GGLPAYFGNYIGSYFNALPGVVDPNPIVGLNTMIYYAQFGYTLNDIIGKGGDLGVHAAARAAADTNMLVPGSAAWNTAYERAVNNGIDVFAGGAGILDTSQSNSFEADYNLQDLVEGVDIIVGASYRDYILRSNGTLFTDYDAPIEYTDMGLYAQAQKSVLGGAVKLTGSMRYDKSEFFEGTVTPRIGALVNLSENQNIRVSYQTGFQNPAAQDQYIG
;
A
#
# COMPACT_ATOMS: atom_id res chain seq x y z
N GLY A 1 19.82 13.48 11.22
CA GLY A 1 20.62 12.43 10.63
C GLY A 1 19.81 11.17 10.44
N GLY A 2 19.58 10.77 9.19
CA GLY A 2 18.89 9.53 8.88
C GLY A 2 19.85 8.36 8.76
N LEU A 3 19.32 7.16 8.48
CA LEU A 3 20.10 5.95 8.22
C LEU A 3 21.33 6.17 7.31
N PRO A 4 21.23 6.94 6.21
CA PRO A 4 22.41 7.22 5.35
C PRO A 4 23.53 7.96 6.08
N ALA A 5 23.20 8.91 6.94
CA ALA A 5 24.21 9.65 7.72
C ALA A 5 24.86 8.75 8.79
N TYR A 6 24.08 7.87 9.41
CA TYR A 6 24.60 6.88 10.36
C TYR A 6 25.61 5.94 9.69
N PHE A 7 25.23 5.36 8.57
CA PHE A 7 26.12 4.48 7.81
C PHE A 7 27.37 5.20 7.30
N GLY A 8 27.23 6.43 6.82
CA GLY A 8 28.37 7.24 6.41
C GLY A 8 29.34 7.49 7.56
N ASN A 9 28.83 7.86 8.73
CA ASN A 9 29.66 8.07 9.92
C ASN A 9 30.31 6.77 10.42
N TYR A 10 29.57 5.66 10.41
CA TYR A 10 30.10 4.36 10.79
C TYR A 10 31.24 3.92 9.84
N ILE A 11 30.98 3.94 8.55
CA ILE A 11 31.95 3.54 7.53
C ILE A 11 33.18 4.45 7.59
N GLY A 12 33.00 5.76 7.61
CA GLY A 12 34.10 6.72 7.71
C GLY A 12 34.94 6.52 8.96
N SER A 13 34.30 6.35 10.13
CA SER A 13 35.00 6.11 11.39
C SER A 13 35.72 4.75 11.43
N TYR A 14 35.14 3.72 10.82
CA TYR A 14 35.75 2.41 10.70
C TYR A 14 37.05 2.48 9.90
N PHE A 15 37.03 3.14 8.73
CA PHE A 15 38.21 3.28 7.88
C PHE A 15 39.29 4.19 8.50
N ASN A 16 38.89 5.24 9.21
CA ASN A 16 39.82 6.10 9.92
C ASN A 16 40.49 5.42 11.12
N ALA A 17 39.85 4.40 11.70
CA ALA A 17 40.42 3.62 12.80
C ALA A 17 41.30 2.47 12.33
N LEU A 18 41.34 2.17 11.03
CA LEU A 18 42.24 1.13 10.49
C LEU A 18 43.72 1.57 10.52
N PRO A 19 44.63 0.65 10.88
CA PRO A 19 46.06 0.95 10.89
C PRO A 19 46.55 1.42 9.52
N GLY A 20 47.18 2.60 9.47
CA GLY A 20 47.74 3.19 8.23
C GLY A 20 46.84 4.18 7.49
N VAL A 21 45.64 4.43 8.00
CA VAL A 21 44.77 5.53 7.54
C VAL A 21 45.00 6.76 8.43
N VAL A 22 45.48 7.85 7.87
CA VAL A 22 45.99 9.01 8.63
C VAL A 22 44.95 10.16 8.66
N ASP A 23 43.85 10.08 7.95
CA ASP A 23 42.94 11.22 7.83
C ASP A 23 41.62 11.03 8.62
N PRO A 24 41.27 11.91 9.55
CA PRO A 24 40.06 11.84 10.35
C PRO A 24 38.79 12.20 9.59
N ASN A 25 38.87 12.54 8.30
CA ASN A 25 37.70 12.96 7.52
C ASN A 25 36.93 11.72 6.98
N PRO A 26 35.63 11.54 7.33
CA PRO A 26 34.84 10.39 6.88
C PRO A 26 34.71 10.28 5.36
N ILE A 27 34.82 11.39 4.63
CA ILE A 27 34.82 11.37 3.15
C ILE A 27 36.10 10.74 2.60
N VAL A 28 37.22 10.97 3.27
CA VAL A 28 38.53 10.37 2.89
C VAL A 28 38.52 8.88 3.19
N GLY A 29 37.93 8.44 4.31
CA GLY A 29 37.73 7.03 4.60
C GLY A 29 36.93 6.30 3.51
N LEU A 30 35.89 6.89 2.98
CA LEU A 30 35.15 6.36 1.84
C LEU A 30 35.98 6.30 0.56
N ASN A 31 36.74 7.34 0.26
CA ASN A 31 37.65 7.39 -0.88
C ASN A 31 38.76 6.34 -0.76
N THR A 32 39.25 6.12 0.43
CA THR A 32 40.23 5.05 0.73
C THR A 32 39.65 3.67 0.46
N MET A 33 38.38 3.44 0.82
CA MET A 33 37.69 2.20 0.50
C MET A 33 37.53 2.00 -1.01
N ILE A 34 37.13 3.03 -1.73
CA ILE A 34 37.03 3.00 -3.20
C ILE A 34 38.40 2.73 -3.81
N TYR A 35 39.46 3.36 -3.29
CA TYR A 35 40.82 3.14 -3.72
C TYR A 35 41.25 1.67 -3.55
N TYR A 36 41.02 1.08 -2.36
CA TYR A 36 41.36 -0.33 -2.14
C TYR A 36 40.54 -1.29 -3.00
N ALA A 37 39.23 -1.00 -3.20
CA ALA A 37 38.37 -1.79 -4.08
C ALA A 37 38.87 -1.79 -5.55
N GLN A 38 39.41 -0.66 -6.03
CA GLN A 38 40.01 -0.56 -7.37
C GLN A 38 41.24 -1.44 -7.54
N PHE A 39 41.94 -1.78 -6.48
CA PHE A 39 43.10 -2.68 -6.49
C PHE A 39 42.74 -4.14 -6.20
N GLY A 40 41.44 -4.50 -6.27
CA GLY A 40 40.99 -5.88 -6.13
C GLY A 40 40.93 -6.40 -4.68
N TYR A 41 41.08 -5.52 -3.69
CA TYR A 41 40.85 -5.91 -2.29
C TYR A 41 39.33 -6.07 -2.06
N THR A 42 38.94 -7.24 -1.60
CA THR A 42 37.55 -7.47 -1.17
C THR A 42 37.28 -6.78 0.17
N LEU A 43 36.00 -6.48 0.46
CA LEU A 43 35.61 -5.98 1.76
C LEU A 43 36.08 -6.91 2.89
N ASN A 44 36.14 -8.21 2.65
CA ASN A 44 36.64 -9.21 3.57
C ASN A 44 38.15 -9.09 3.83
N ASP A 45 38.95 -8.74 2.83
CA ASP A 45 40.38 -8.50 3.01
C ASP A 45 40.64 -7.24 3.82
N ILE A 46 39.80 -6.21 3.65
CA ILE A 46 39.87 -4.95 4.39
C ILE A 46 39.47 -5.19 5.86
N ILE A 47 38.37 -5.90 6.08
CA ILE A 47 37.87 -6.28 7.41
C ILE A 47 38.85 -7.25 8.10
N GLY A 48 39.39 -8.24 7.38
CA GLY A 48 40.32 -9.20 7.91
C GLY A 48 41.66 -8.60 8.35
N LYS A 49 42.11 -7.50 7.72
CA LYS A 49 43.31 -6.76 8.12
C LYS A 49 43.07 -5.78 9.27
N GLY A 50 41.84 -5.33 9.46
CA GLY A 50 41.42 -4.48 10.56
C GLY A 50 40.68 -5.21 11.67
N GLY A 51 40.64 -6.54 11.64
CA GLY A 51 39.77 -7.43 12.40
C GLY A 51 39.89 -7.40 13.92
N ASP A 52 40.26 -6.28 14.47
CA ASP A 52 40.16 -6.01 15.88
C ASP A 52 38.70 -5.56 16.19
N LEU A 53 38.03 -6.28 17.08
CA LEU A 53 36.74 -5.92 17.65
C LEU A 53 36.72 -4.48 18.18
N GLY A 54 37.88 -3.92 18.57
CA GLY A 54 38.05 -2.55 19.00
C GLY A 54 37.80 -1.52 17.90
N VAL A 55 38.13 -1.80 16.62
CA VAL A 55 37.85 -0.91 15.50
C VAL A 55 36.36 -0.80 15.22
N HIS A 56 35.65 -1.91 15.28
CA HIS A 56 34.21 -1.92 15.13
C HIS A 56 33.50 -1.20 16.30
N ALA A 57 33.98 -1.41 17.52
CA ALA A 57 33.44 -0.73 18.68
C ALA A 57 33.65 0.78 18.63
N ALA A 58 34.84 1.22 18.23
CA ALA A 58 35.16 2.65 18.05
C ALA A 58 34.32 3.29 16.92
N ALA A 59 34.19 2.60 15.78
CA ALA A 59 33.39 3.07 14.66
C ALA A 59 31.90 3.18 15.03
N ARG A 60 31.40 2.22 15.81
CA ARG A 60 30.03 2.24 16.31
C ARG A 60 29.82 3.39 17.30
N ALA A 61 30.71 3.55 18.27
CA ALA A 61 30.64 4.67 19.22
C ALA A 61 30.64 6.02 18.53
N ALA A 62 31.46 6.20 17.47
CA ALA A 62 31.48 7.41 16.67
C ALA A 62 30.19 7.62 15.88
N ALA A 63 29.60 6.56 15.32
CA ALA A 63 28.33 6.63 14.63
C ALA A 63 27.16 6.93 15.57
N ASP A 64 27.22 6.40 16.79
CA ASP A 64 26.20 6.60 17.84
C ASP A 64 26.27 7.97 18.51
N THR A 65 27.36 8.75 18.32
CA THR A 65 27.63 10.02 19.01
C THR A 65 26.50 11.05 18.91
N ASN A 66 25.71 11.04 17.87
CA ASN A 66 24.57 11.95 17.69
C ASN A 66 23.26 11.18 17.42
N MET A 67 23.19 9.92 17.81
CA MET A 67 21.99 9.14 17.65
C MET A 67 20.92 9.60 18.63
N LEU A 68 19.70 9.75 18.12
CA LEU A 68 18.55 10.09 18.94
C LEU A 68 18.14 8.88 19.79
N VAL A 69 18.43 8.91 21.08
CA VAL A 69 18.07 7.82 22.00
C VAL A 69 16.58 7.92 22.33
N PRO A 70 15.77 6.86 22.09
CA PRO A 70 14.35 6.87 22.42
C PRO A 70 14.09 7.30 23.87
N GLY A 71 13.16 8.24 24.06
CA GLY A 71 12.82 8.79 25.36
C GLY A 71 13.70 9.97 25.83
N SER A 72 14.80 10.29 25.15
CA SER A 72 15.56 11.51 25.41
C SER A 72 14.80 12.76 24.94
N ALA A 73 15.12 13.92 25.52
CA ALA A 73 14.50 15.19 25.11
C ALA A 73 14.72 15.48 23.60
N ALA A 74 15.90 15.19 23.08
CA ALA A 74 16.23 15.37 21.68
C ALA A 74 15.42 14.42 20.77
N TRP A 75 15.23 13.17 21.21
CA TRP A 75 14.40 12.19 20.51
C TRP A 75 12.93 12.61 20.52
N ASN A 76 12.39 13.00 21.67
CA ASN A 76 11.00 13.44 21.78
C ASN A 76 10.73 14.65 20.86
N THR A 77 11.63 15.64 20.86
CA THR A 77 11.51 16.79 19.96
C THR A 77 11.53 16.40 18.49
N ALA A 78 12.43 15.50 18.11
CA ALA A 78 12.50 15.01 16.72
C ALA A 78 11.29 14.16 16.35
N TYR A 79 10.80 13.35 17.27
CA TYR A 79 9.60 12.53 17.09
C TYR A 79 8.35 13.40 16.90
N GLU A 80 8.12 14.35 17.80
CA GLU A 80 6.99 15.27 17.68
C GLU A 80 7.04 16.08 16.39
N ARG A 81 8.22 16.52 15.99
CA ARG A 81 8.41 17.17 14.70
C ARG A 81 8.05 16.26 13.53
N ALA A 82 8.48 15.01 13.56
CA ALA A 82 8.20 14.06 12.48
C ALA A 82 6.71 13.71 12.37
N VAL A 83 6.01 13.49 13.50
CA VAL A 83 4.60 13.09 13.49
C VAL A 83 3.63 14.25 13.26
N ASN A 84 4.02 15.48 13.63
CA ASN A 84 3.17 16.67 13.49
C ASN A 84 3.36 17.40 12.15
N ASN A 85 4.43 17.14 11.43
CA ASN A 85 4.63 17.67 10.10
C ASN A 85 4.13 16.67 9.05
N GLY A 86 3.48 17.15 8.00
CA GLY A 86 3.09 16.34 6.83
C GLY A 86 4.30 15.68 6.18
N ILE A 87 4.04 14.76 5.28
CA ILE A 87 5.09 14.08 4.52
C ILE A 87 5.85 15.11 3.71
N ASP A 88 7.07 15.40 4.13
CA ASP A 88 7.99 16.27 3.45
C ASP A 88 9.41 15.70 3.59
N VAL A 89 9.99 15.32 2.47
CA VAL A 89 11.33 14.73 2.40
C VAL A 89 12.39 15.72 2.91
N PHE A 90 12.17 17.02 2.76
CA PHE A 90 13.11 18.07 3.16
C PHE A 90 12.89 18.53 4.61
N ALA A 91 11.64 18.61 5.06
CA ALA A 91 11.30 19.02 6.43
C ALA A 91 11.34 17.83 7.42
N GLY A 92 11.45 16.60 6.94
CA GLY A 92 11.55 15.39 7.78
C GLY A 92 10.24 15.04 8.48
N GLY A 93 9.09 15.42 7.90
CA GLY A 93 7.78 15.01 8.36
C GLY A 93 7.39 13.62 7.91
N ALA A 94 6.61 12.91 8.74
CA ALA A 94 6.06 11.59 8.44
C ALA A 94 4.59 11.49 8.89
N GLY A 95 3.97 12.62 9.25
CA GLY A 95 2.59 12.69 9.68
C GLY A 95 1.64 12.45 8.52
N ILE A 96 0.91 11.35 8.56
CA ILE A 96 -0.21 11.06 7.66
C ILE A 96 -1.49 11.26 8.46
N LEU A 97 -2.33 12.17 8.01
CA LEU A 97 -3.67 12.35 8.53
C LEU A 97 -4.65 11.79 7.51
N ASP A 98 -5.53 10.92 7.93
CA ASP A 98 -6.66 10.47 7.14
C ASP A 98 -7.92 10.48 8.00
N THR A 99 -8.82 11.41 7.68
CA THR A 99 -10.14 11.55 8.29
C THR A 99 -11.25 11.37 7.26
N SER A 100 -10.96 10.65 6.19
CA SER A 100 -11.88 10.35 5.11
C SER A 100 -13.09 9.56 5.62
N GLN A 101 -14.21 9.75 4.97
CA GLN A 101 -15.47 9.10 5.28
C GLN A 101 -16.08 8.48 4.02
N SER A 102 -16.78 7.38 4.19
CA SER A 102 -17.65 6.87 3.15
C SER A 102 -18.99 6.46 3.76
N ASN A 103 -20.07 6.87 3.10
CA ASN A 103 -21.42 6.45 3.43
C ASN A 103 -21.92 5.53 2.32
N SER A 104 -22.46 4.37 2.69
CA SER A 104 -22.99 3.43 1.72
C SER A 104 -24.44 3.08 2.06
N PHE A 105 -25.24 3.04 1.02
CA PHE A 105 -26.61 2.58 1.08
C PHE A 105 -26.80 1.48 0.03
N GLU A 106 -27.39 0.36 0.46
CA GLU A 106 -27.76 -0.75 -0.41
C GLU A 106 -29.20 -1.17 -0.12
N ALA A 107 -29.94 -1.48 -1.18
CA ALA A 107 -31.29 -1.98 -1.08
C ALA A 107 -31.50 -3.09 -2.11
N ASP A 108 -32.07 -4.20 -1.63
CA ASP A 108 -32.41 -5.36 -2.45
C ASP A 108 -33.90 -5.66 -2.31
N TYR A 109 -34.50 -6.09 -3.40
CA TYR A 109 -35.87 -6.55 -3.40
C TYR A 109 -35.98 -7.88 -4.14
N ASN A 110 -36.60 -8.85 -3.47
CA ASN A 110 -36.89 -10.15 -4.06
C ASN A 110 -38.26 -10.14 -4.72
N LEU A 111 -38.28 -10.39 -6.03
CA LEU A 111 -39.49 -10.45 -6.85
C LEU A 111 -39.98 -11.91 -7.03
N GLN A 112 -39.81 -12.75 -6.03
CA GLN A 112 -40.03 -14.20 -6.10
C GLN A 112 -41.42 -14.56 -6.63
N ASP A 113 -42.43 -13.78 -6.32
CA ASP A 113 -43.80 -14.05 -6.73
C ASP A 113 -44.23 -13.41 -8.06
N LEU A 114 -43.30 -12.68 -8.72
CA LEU A 114 -43.58 -11.97 -9.95
C LEU A 114 -43.67 -12.90 -11.16
N VAL A 115 -42.83 -13.93 -11.20
CA VAL A 115 -42.75 -14.91 -12.30
C VAL A 115 -42.65 -16.31 -11.71
N GLU A 116 -43.67 -17.14 -11.98
CA GLU A 116 -43.72 -18.51 -11.47
C GLU A 116 -42.44 -19.32 -11.88
N GLY A 117 -41.81 -19.92 -10.89
CA GLY A 117 -40.65 -20.76 -11.07
C GLY A 117 -39.36 -20.03 -11.46
N VAL A 118 -39.31 -18.71 -11.28
CA VAL A 118 -38.11 -17.88 -11.46
C VAL A 118 -37.88 -17.02 -10.22
N ASP A 119 -36.73 -17.16 -9.59
CA ASP A 119 -36.31 -16.28 -8.50
C ASP A 119 -35.65 -15.03 -9.10
N ILE A 120 -36.22 -13.87 -8.87
CA ILE A 120 -35.70 -12.59 -9.38
C ILE A 120 -35.35 -11.69 -8.20
N ILE A 121 -34.12 -11.16 -8.21
CA ILE A 121 -33.65 -10.17 -7.24
C ILE A 121 -33.20 -8.94 -8.03
N VAL A 122 -33.65 -7.77 -7.59
CA VAL A 122 -33.14 -6.49 -8.08
C VAL A 122 -32.56 -5.72 -6.92
N GLY A 123 -31.55 -4.91 -7.18
CA GLY A 123 -30.95 -4.11 -6.13
C GLY A 123 -30.30 -2.85 -6.67
N ALA A 124 -30.09 -1.92 -5.75
CA ALA A 124 -29.42 -0.66 -5.99
C ALA A 124 -28.41 -0.40 -4.87
N SER A 125 -27.32 0.19 -5.22
CA SER A 125 -26.28 0.66 -4.29
C SER A 125 -25.93 2.10 -4.59
N TYR A 126 -25.70 2.86 -3.54
CA TYR A 126 -25.19 4.23 -3.59
C TYR A 126 -24.10 4.38 -2.56
N ARG A 127 -22.99 5.01 -2.94
CA ARG A 127 -21.90 5.29 -2.02
C ARG A 127 -21.36 6.67 -2.32
N ASP A 128 -21.21 7.48 -1.27
CA ASP A 128 -20.47 8.72 -1.33
C ASP A 128 -19.17 8.62 -0.54
N TYR A 129 -18.17 9.30 -1.05
CA TYR A 129 -16.83 9.38 -0.48
C TYR A 129 -16.48 10.83 -0.23
N ILE A 130 -15.92 11.09 0.94
CA ILE A 130 -15.38 12.39 1.33
C ILE A 130 -13.94 12.13 1.78
N LEU A 131 -12.96 12.42 0.93
CA LEU A 131 -11.55 12.24 1.23
C LEU A 131 -11.03 13.48 1.93
N ARG A 132 -10.41 13.29 3.11
CA ARG A 132 -9.84 14.35 3.94
C ARG A 132 -8.52 13.92 4.53
N SER A 133 -7.45 14.50 4.01
CA SER A 133 -6.09 14.26 4.51
C SER A 133 -5.32 15.56 4.79
N ASN A 134 -5.91 16.72 4.47
CA ASN A 134 -5.24 18.03 4.50
C ASN A 134 -3.93 18.02 3.67
N GLY A 135 -3.94 17.38 2.51
CA GLY A 135 -2.79 17.26 1.63
C GLY A 135 -1.70 16.30 2.11
N THR A 136 -1.94 15.52 3.18
CA THR A 136 -0.92 14.57 3.68
C THR A 136 -0.96 13.21 2.96
N LEU A 137 -2.07 12.84 2.36
CA LEU A 137 -2.26 11.60 1.61
C LEU A 137 -2.86 11.85 0.23
N PHE A 138 -3.90 12.68 0.17
CA PHE A 138 -4.59 13.05 -1.07
C PHE A 138 -4.29 14.51 -1.43
N THR A 139 -4.55 14.89 -2.68
CA THR A 139 -4.37 16.26 -3.18
C THR A 139 -5.50 17.20 -2.74
N ASP A 140 -6.00 17.03 -1.52
CA ASP A 140 -7.09 17.78 -0.90
C ASP A 140 -6.60 19.02 -0.14
N TYR A 141 -5.68 19.79 -0.75
CA TYR A 141 -5.03 20.94 -0.13
C TYR A 141 -5.99 22.09 0.23
N ASP A 142 -6.97 22.34 -0.63
CA ASP A 142 -7.89 23.46 -0.50
C ASP A 142 -9.27 23.05 0.05
N ALA A 143 -9.71 21.84 -0.30
CA ALA A 143 -11.02 21.29 0.10
C ALA A 143 -11.02 19.78 0.04
N PRO A 144 -11.92 19.10 0.78
CA PRO A 144 -12.13 17.67 0.65
C PRO A 144 -12.46 17.28 -0.80
N ILE A 145 -12.00 16.09 -1.21
CA ILE A 145 -12.36 15.51 -2.50
C ILE A 145 -13.62 14.69 -2.27
N GLU A 146 -14.71 15.06 -2.96
CA GLU A 146 -16.00 14.38 -2.85
C GLU A 146 -16.34 13.71 -4.17
N TYR A 147 -16.84 12.48 -4.13
CA TYR A 147 -17.35 11.78 -5.31
C TYR A 147 -18.32 10.67 -4.94
N THR A 148 -19.10 10.23 -5.93
CA THR A 148 -20.15 9.25 -5.73
C THR A 148 -20.05 8.07 -6.68
N ASP A 149 -20.46 6.90 -6.18
CA ASP A 149 -20.64 5.68 -6.95
C ASP A 149 -22.08 5.19 -6.84
N MET A 150 -22.65 4.77 -7.95
CA MET A 150 -23.99 4.17 -8.02
C MET A 150 -23.93 2.84 -8.74
N GLY A 151 -24.70 1.87 -8.26
CA GLY A 151 -24.85 0.58 -8.89
C GLY A 151 -26.32 0.14 -8.94
N LEU A 152 -26.71 -0.47 -10.04
CA LEU A 152 -28.01 -1.13 -10.21
C LEU A 152 -27.73 -2.56 -10.65
N TYR A 153 -28.47 -3.51 -10.12
CA TYR A 153 -28.36 -4.87 -10.59
C TYR A 153 -29.69 -5.61 -10.62
N ALA A 154 -29.75 -6.60 -11.50
CA ALA A 154 -30.82 -7.58 -11.55
C ALA A 154 -30.21 -8.98 -11.70
N GLN A 155 -30.78 -9.94 -11.01
CA GLN A 155 -30.42 -11.35 -11.10
C GLN A 155 -31.68 -12.17 -11.26
N ALA A 156 -31.65 -13.14 -12.17
CA ALA A 156 -32.70 -14.14 -12.31
C ALA A 156 -32.10 -15.54 -12.20
N GLN A 157 -32.80 -16.44 -11.53
CA GLN A 157 -32.41 -17.82 -11.34
C GLN A 157 -33.60 -18.73 -11.59
N LYS A 158 -33.37 -19.81 -12.33
CA LYS A 158 -34.38 -20.82 -12.65
C LYS A 158 -33.83 -22.22 -12.54
N SER A 159 -34.56 -23.09 -11.86
CA SER A 159 -34.33 -24.52 -11.88
C SER A 159 -35.17 -25.18 -12.98
N VAL A 160 -34.54 -25.96 -13.81
CA VAL A 160 -35.17 -26.69 -14.91
C VAL A 160 -34.85 -28.18 -14.83
N LEU A 161 -35.50 -28.98 -15.63
CA LEU A 161 -35.34 -30.46 -15.67
C LEU A 161 -35.50 -31.10 -14.28
N GLY A 162 -36.56 -30.73 -13.57
CA GLY A 162 -36.86 -31.30 -12.25
C GLY A 162 -35.79 -30.94 -11.17
N GLY A 163 -35.05 -29.84 -11.33
CA GLY A 163 -33.97 -29.43 -10.42
C GLY A 163 -32.57 -29.95 -10.82
N ALA A 164 -32.48 -30.75 -11.87
CA ALA A 164 -31.18 -31.24 -12.33
C ALA A 164 -30.28 -30.10 -12.88
N VAL A 165 -30.87 -29.02 -13.40
CA VAL A 165 -30.12 -27.88 -13.93
C VAL A 165 -30.63 -26.62 -13.30
N LYS A 166 -29.70 -25.80 -12.77
CA LYS A 166 -29.96 -24.47 -12.23
C LYS A 166 -29.26 -23.43 -13.08
N LEU A 167 -30.03 -22.57 -13.72
CA LEU A 167 -29.53 -21.48 -14.55
C LEU A 167 -29.55 -20.17 -13.74
N THR A 168 -28.52 -19.38 -13.86
CA THR A 168 -28.44 -18.05 -13.25
C THR A 168 -27.95 -17.04 -14.29
N GLY A 169 -28.65 -15.93 -14.40
CA GLY A 169 -28.24 -14.77 -15.19
C GLY A 169 -28.28 -13.53 -14.33
N SER A 170 -27.27 -12.68 -14.41
CA SER A 170 -27.30 -11.37 -13.74
C SER A 170 -26.65 -10.31 -14.62
N MET A 171 -27.08 -9.08 -14.41
CA MET A 171 -26.53 -7.90 -15.03
C MET A 171 -26.40 -6.82 -13.97
N ARG A 172 -25.24 -6.16 -13.94
CA ARG A 172 -24.99 -5.03 -13.06
C ARG A 172 -24.55 -3.83 -13.92
N TYR A 173 -25.09 -2.68 -13.61
CA TYR A 173 -24.66 -1.39 -14.12
C TYR A 173 -24.04 -0.60 -13.00
N ASP A 174 -22.80 -0.15 -13.16
CA ASP A 174 -22.08 0.67 -12.22
C ASP A 174 -21.70 1.99 -12.86
N LYS A 175 -21.89 3.09 -12.16
CA LYS A 175 -21.55 4.44 -12.58
C LYS A 175 -20.84 5.16 -11.44
N SER A 176 -19.60 5.58 -11.69
CA SER A 176 -18.87 6.51 -10.84
C SER A 176 -18.96 7.92 -11.44
N GLU A 177 -18.79 8.93 -10.61
CA GLU A 177 -18.79 10.33 -11.06
C GLU A 177 -17.69 10.59 -12.10
N PHE A 178 -16.53 9.96 -11.93
CA PHE A 178 -15.35 10.18 -12.79
C PHE A 178 -15.24 9.21 -13.97
N PHE A 179 -16.01 8.14 -13.99
CA PHE A 179 -15.92 7.12 -15.02
C PHE A 179 -17.25 6.92 -15.72
N GLU A 180 -17.18 6.54 -16.99
CA GLU A 180 -18.38 6.17 -17.72
C GLU A 180 -19.03 4.92 -17.11
N GLY A 181 -20.38 4.86 -17.24
CA GLY A 181 -21.13 3.73 -16.73
C GLY A 181 -20.76 2.44 -17.45
N THR A 182 -20.58 1.37 -16.68
CA THR A 182 -20.17 0.07 -17.19
C THR A 182 -21.21 -0.99 -16.87
N VAL A 183 -21.52 -1.84 -17.84
CA VAL A 183 -22.42 -2.99 -17.66
C VAL A 183 -21.59 -4.27 -17.58
N THR A 184 -21.84 -5.05 -16.53
CA THR A 184 -21.16 -6.33 -16.29
C THR A 184 -22.19 -7.48 -16.27
N PRO A 185 -22.32 -8.23 -17.37
CA PRO A 185 -23.15 -9.43 -17.41
C PRO A 185 -22.43 -10.64 -16.79
N ARG A 186 -23.25 -11.52 -16.21
CA ARG A 186 -22.85 -12.82 -15.74
C ARG A 186 -23.90 -13.86 -16.06
N ILE A 187 -23.50 -15.00 -16.57
CA ILE A 187 -24.35 -16.18 -16.78
C ILE A 187 -23.68 -17.40 -16.17
N GLY A 188 -24.49 -18.31 -15.65
CA GLY A 188 -23.98 -19.54 -15.06
C GLY A 188 -25.00 -20.66 -15.15
N ALA A 189 -24.51 -21.87 -15.21
CA ALA A 189 -25.28 -23.10 -15.14
C ALA A 189 -24.64 -24.04 -14.13
N LEU A 190 -25.47 -24.64 -13.27
CA LEU A 190 -25.11 -25.73 -12.38
C LEU A 190 -25.87 -26.96 -12.82
N VAL A 191 -25.18 -28.01 -13.16
CA VAL A 191 -25.76 -29.31 -13.58
C VAL A 191 -25.46 -30.35 -12.50
N ASN A 192 -26.50 -30.86 -11.86
CA ASN A 192 -26.40 -31.94 -10.89
C ASN A 192 -26.41 -33.28 -11.68
N LEU A 193 -25.30 -33.98 -11.66
CA LEU A 193 -25.16 -35.31 -12.36
C LEU A 193 -25.65 -36.44 -11.45
N SER A 194 -25.45 -36.29 -10.14
CA SER A 194 -25.91 -37.20 -9.11
C SER A 194 -26.04 -36.47 -7.79
N GLU A 195 -26.47 -37.13 -6.71
CA GLU A 195 -26.60 -36.55 -5.37
C GLU A 195 -25.29 -35.91 -4.86
N ASN A 196 -24.14 -36.45 -5.28
CA ASN A 196 -22.81 -36.00 -4.80
C ASN A 196 -21.92 -35.40 -5.88
N GLN A 197 -22.43 -35.24 -7.12
CA GLN A 197 -21.62 -34.71 -8.22
C GLN A 197 -22.37 -33.61 -8.98
N ASN A 198 -21.68 -32.48 -9.18
CA ASN A 198 -22.19 -31.39 -9.99
C ASN A 198 -21.10 -30.79 -10.86
N ILE A 199 -21.50 -30.22 -11.97
CA ILE A 199 -20.67 -29.40 -12.85
C ILE A 199 -21.21 -27.97 -12.83
N ARG A 200 -20.32 -27.01 -12.63
CA ARG A 200 -20.64 -25.59 -12.74
C ARG A 200 -19.86 -24.97 -13.88
N VAL A 201 -20.58 -24.28 -14.74
CA VAL A 201 -20.00 -23.46 -15.82
C VAL A 201 -20.50 -22.03 -15.62
N SER A 202 -19.60 -21.05 -15.74
CA SER A 202 -19.99 -19.64 -15.68
C SER A 202 -19.12 -18.80 -16.61
N TYR A 203 -19.74 -17.76 -17.14
CA TYR A 203 -19.09 -16.69 -17.88
C TYR A 203 -19.46 -15.36 -17.22
N GLN A 204 -18.48 -14.49 -17.00
CA GLN A 204 -18.70 -13.16 -16.45
C GLN A 204 -17.66 -12.20 -17.01
N THR A 205 -18.07 -10.95 -17.12
CA THR A 205 -17.15 -9.83 -17.32
C THR A 205 -16.96 -9.11 -15.99
N GLY A 206 -15.90 -8.32 -15.90
CA GLY A 206 -15.63 -7.47 -14.74
C GLY A 206 -14.87 -6.23 -15.17
N PHE A 207 -14.95 -5.19 -14.37
CA PHE A 207 -14.16 -3.98 -14.49
C PHE A 207 -13.68 -3.57 -13.09
N GLN A 208 -12.70 -2.73 -13.04
CA GLN A 208 -12.21 -2.13 -11.80
C GLN A 208 -11.91 -0.66 -12.06
N ASN A 209 -12.52 0.20 -11.27
CA ASN A 209 -12.10 1.61 -11.22
C ASN A 209 -10.77 1.70 -10.45
N PRO A 210 -9.88 2.62 -10.80
CA PRO A 210 -8.71 2.94 -9.99
C PRO A 210 -9.12 3.28 -8.56
N ALA A 211 -8.30 2.87 -7.59
CA ALA A 211 -8.55 3.24 -6.21
C ALA A 211 -8.37 4.76 -6.01
N ALA A 212 -8.99 5.32 -4.97
CA ALA A 212 -8.83 6.75 -4.64
C ALA A 212 -7.36 7.14 -4.48
N GLN A 213 -6.55 6.24 -3.94
CA GLN A 213 -5.11 6.42 -3.81
C GLN A 213 -4.41 6.55 -5.17
N ASP A 214 -4.83 5.77 -6.17
CA ASP A 214 -4.23 5.84 -7.51
C ASP A 214 -4.61 7.12 -8.27
N GLN A 215 -5.70 7.76 -7.88
CA GLN A 215 -6.23 8.95 -8.55
C GLN A 215 -5.78 10.26 -7.90
N TYR A 216 -5.61 10.27 -6.58
CA TYR A 216 -5.48 11.50 -5.77
C TYR A 216 -4.25 11.54 -4.87
N ILE A 217 -3.34 10.56 -4.94
CA ILE A 217 -2.04 10.68 -4.27
C ILE A 217 -1.24 11.82 -4.92
N GLY A 218 -0.75 12.72 -4.08
CA GLY A 218 0.09 13.86 -4.45
C GLY A 218 1.59 13.57 -4.29
#